data_2ab10cc320c172c01306c2ece7cd7aa9
#
_entry.id   2ab10cc320c172c01306c2ece7cd7aa9
#
_cell.length_a   1.000
_cell.length_b   1.000
_cell.length_c   1.000
_cell.angle_alpha   90.00
_cell.angle_beta   90.00
_cell.angle_gamma   90.00
#
_symmetry.space_group_name_H-M   'P 1'
#
loop_
_entity.id
_entity.type
_entity.pdbx_description
1 polymer ?
#
loop_
_entity_poly.entity_id
_entity_poly.type
_entity_poly.pdbx_seq_one_letter_code
_entity_poly.pdbx_strand_id
1 'polypeptide(L)'
;MITAHLSVRLPDVSRIAVGSLTVSKMQAALPADEAAAVLAYAFDSGINFTDTAQYYENYDLLRAALLRCRRPEDVILSTKTYAYSRELAAEAVEEARRALDRDVIDIFMLHEQESIDTLRGHMEALEYLFECRERGIIRAVGASMHHTAAVRGLMKLKEQGMPVDVCHPLYNMAGIGIADGSEADMADVLTQAHAMGIGVFAMKALGGGHLCGKAEDALRFVLEKPFIDAAAGGMQSFEEVDANLRFLETGTFSETDRIRLASKHRTLHVEEYCEGCGACVERCASGALHLEEVTDEDTETPAYDFTSDFV
;
A
#
# COMPACT_ATOMS: atom_id res chain seq x y z
N MET A 1 11.89 5.72 17.39
CA MET A 1 11.05 5.62 16.16
C MET A 1 10.67 7.02 15.71
N ILE A 2 10.83 7.32 14.42
CA ILE A 2 10.39 8.61 13.85
C ILE A 2 8.92 8.46 13.47
N THR A 3 8.08 9.32 14.04
CA THR A 3 6.63 9.37 13.81
C THR A 3 6.21 10.66 13.11
N ALA A 4 5.00 10.66 12.55
CA ALA A 4 4.36 11.82 11.95
C ALA A 4 2.90 11.90 12.35
N HIS A 5 2.36 13.11 12.27
CA HIS A 5 0.96 13.39 12.52
C HIS A 5 0.19 13.31 11.19
N LEU A 6 -0.47 12.18 10.95
CA LEU A 6 -1.21 11.96 9.71
C LEU A 6 -2.61 12.61 9.71
N SER A 7 -3.27 12.66 10.86
CA SER A 7 -4.59 13.29 11.02
C SER A 7 -4.84 13.60 12.49
N VAL A 8 -5.55 14.70 12.75
CA VAL A 8 -6.00 15.08 14.11
C VAL A 8 -6.89 14.01 14.78
N ARG A 9 -7.36 13.04 14.02
CA ARG A 9 -8.23 11.94 14.51
C ARG A 9 -7.45 10.67 14.86
N LEU A 10 -6.15 10.64 14.55
CA LEU A 10 -5.28 9.47 14.73
C LEU A 10 -4.18 9.76 15.74
N PRO A 11 -3.69 8.78 16.47
CA PRO A 11 -2.38 8.86 17.10
C PRO A 11 -1.29 9.09 16.04
N ASP A 12 -0.11 9.52 16.47
CA ASP A 12 1.05 9.62 15.57
C ASP A 12 1.41 8.26 14.99
N VAL A 13 1.66 8.23 13.69
CA VAL A 13 2.00 7.02 12.93
C VAL A 13 3.50 6.95 12.70
N SER A 14 4.07 5.74 12.63
CA SER A 14 5.44 5.54 12.13
C SER A 14 5.54 6.02 10.68
N ARG A 15 6.63 6.71 10.34
CA ARG A 15 6.83 7.27 8.98
C ARG A 15 6.96 6.21 7.88
N ILE A 16 7.23 4.96 8.24
CA ILE A 16 7.05 3.81 7.37
C ILE A 16 5.93 2.96 7.94
N ALA A 17 4.94 2.63 7.10
CA ALA A 17 3.90 1.65 7.38
C ALA A 17 4.25 0.31 6.73
N VAL A 18 3.82 -0.79 7.35
CA VAL A 18 3.91 -2.12 6.73
C VAL A 18 2.73 -2.32 5.79
N GLY A 19 3.01 -2.49 4.48
CA GLY A 19 2.01 -2.90 3.51
C GLY A 19 1.85 -4.41 3.49
N SER A 20 0.68 -4.92 3.87
CA SER A 20 0.42 -6.36 4.00
C SER A 20 0.26 -7.10 2.67
N LEU A 21 0.03 -6.38 1.55
CA LEU A 21 -0.07 -6.96 0.22
C LEU A 21 1.15 -7.81 -0.14
N THR A 22 2.35 -7.37 0.24
CA THR A 22 3.60 -8.01 -0.18
C THR A 22 3.82 -9.40 0.39
N VAL A 23 3.22 -9.74 1.52
CA VAL A 23 3.29 -11.07 2.13
C VAL A 23 2.13 -11.98 1.71
N SER A 24 1.10 -11.42 1.05
CA SER A 24 -0.12 -12.12 0.65
C SER A 24 0.10 -13.02 -0.59
N LYS A 25 -0.93 -13.81 -0.89
CA LYS A 25 -0.99 -14.67 -2.09
C LYS A 25 -0.85 -13.89 -3.40
N MET A 26 -1.17 -12.59 -3.38
CA MET A 26 -1.09 -11.73 -4.57
C MET A 26 0.35 -11.29 -4.91
N GLN A 27 1.33 -11.51 -3.99
CA GLN A 27 2.73 -11.18 -4.26
C GLN A 27 3.67 -12.32 -3.82
N ALA A 28 4.29 -12.25 -2.64
CA ALA A 28 5.29 -13.24 -2.22
C ALA A 28 4.70 -14.58 -1.80
N ALA A 29 3.39 -14.65 -1.57
CA ALA A 29 2.68 -15.85 -1.12
C ALA A 29 3.39 -16.58 0.04
N LEU A 30 3.88 -15.83 1.02
CA LEU A 30 4.57 -16.40 2.16
C LEU A 30 3.65 -17.39 2.90
N PRO A 31 4.19 -18.47 3.48
CA PRO A 31 3.43 -19.31 4.39
C PRO A 31 2.77 -18.45 5.49
N ALA A 32 1.51 -18.74 5.82
CA ALA A 32 0.72 -17.90 6.72
C ALA A 32 1.40 -17.61 8.06
N ASP A 33 2.07 -18.61 8.64
CA ASP A 33 2.82 -18.46 9.89
C ASP A 33 4.04 -17.56 9.76
N GLU A 34 4.74 -17.62 8.64
CA GLU A 34 5.88 -16.76 8.34
C GLU A 34 5.44 -15.32 8.09
N ALA A 35 4.41 -15.12 7.25
CA ALA A 35 3.83 -13.81 7.00
C ALA A 35 3.38 -13.14 8.31
N ALA A 36 2.64 -13.85 9.16
CA ALA A 36 2.21 -13.35 10.45
C ALA A 36 3.39 -13.03 11.40
N ALA A 37 4.47 -13.84 11.37
CA ALA A 37 5.65 -13.59 12.18
C ALA A 37 6.41 -12.33 11.73
N VAL A 38 6.57 -12.10 10.41
CA VAL A 38 7.22 -10.90 9.88
C VAL A 38 6.43 -9.64 10.25
N LEU A 39 5.10 -9.66 10.08
CA LEU A 39 4.24 -8.53 10.44
C LEU A 39 4.29 -8.25 11.96
N ALA A 40 4.17 -9.29 12.79
CA ALA A 40 4.26 -9.14 14.25
C ALA A 40 5.63 -8.58 14.70
N TYR A 41 6.71 -9.05 14.07
CA TYR A 41 8.05 -8.53 14.33
C TYR A 41 8.17 -7.04 13.99
N ALA A 42 7.58 -6.60 12.87
CA ALA A 42 7.56 -5.19 12.51
C ALA A 42 6.84 -4.34 13.56
N PHE A 43 5.67 -4.80 14.05
CA PHE A 43 4.92 -4.12 15.11
C PHE A 43 5.71 -4.08 16.42
N ASP A 44 6.28 -5.19 16.84
CA ASP A 44 7.08 -5.28 18.06
C ASP A 44 8.39 -4.49 18.01
N SER A 45 8.88 -4.21 16.81
CA SER A 45 10.06 -3.37 16.56
C SER A 45 9.72 -1.87 16.47
N GLY A 46 8.43 -1.51 16.60
CA GLY A 46 7.95 -0.15 16.77
C GLY A 46 7.27 0.45 15.53
N ILE A 47 7.11 -0.29 14.43
CA ILE A 47 6.25 0.15 13.32
C ILE A 47 4.81 0.00 13.79
N ASN A 48 4.14 1.11 14.10
CA ASN A 48 2.76 1.11 14.61
C ASN A 48 1.71 1.34 13.54
N PHE A 49 2.08 1.31 12.26
CA PHE A 49 1.16 1.60 11.16
C PHE A 49 1.21 0.49 10.12
N THR A 50 0.03 -0.01 9.72
CA THR A 50 -0.10 -1.04 8.69
C THR A 50 -1.19 -0.69 7.70
N ASP A 51 -0.97 -1.05 6.43
CA ASP A 51 -1.91 -0.87 5.33
C ASP A 51 -2.31 -2.20 4.71
N THR A 52 -3.62 -2.39 4.56
CA THR A 52 -4.23 -3.53 3.90
C THR A 52 -5.41 -3.09 3.01
N ALA A 53 -6.15 -4.03 2.44
CA ALA A 53 -7.39 -3.79 1.73
C ALA A 53 -8.27 -5.05 1.74
N GLN A 54 -9.58 -4.88 1.59
CA GLN A 54 -10.53 -5.97 1.42
C GLN A 54 -10.13 -6.88 0.25
N TYR A 55 -9.76 -6.28 -0.87
CA TYR A 55 -9.33 -6.98 -2.09
C TYR A 55 -8.08 -7.86 -1.91
N TYR A 56 -7.24 -7.60 -0.91
CA TYR A 56 -6.01 -8.38 -0.68
C TYR A 56 -6.28 -9.75 -0.04
N GLU A 57 -7.50 -9.99 0.45
CA GLU A 57 -7.94 -11.25 1.07
C GLU A 57 -6.97 -11.79 2.14
N ASN A 58 -6.40 -10.88 2.93
CA ASN A 58 -5.34 -11.21 3.90
C ASN A 58 -5.59 -10.67 5.32
N TYR A 59 -6.82 -10.38 5.66
CA TYR A 59 -7.19 -9.97 7.02
C TYR A 59 -6.84 -11.03 8.07
N ASP A 60 -6.92 -12.30 7.72
CA ASP A 60 -6.56 -13.44 8.56
C ASP A 60 -5.07 -13.43 8.91
N LEU A 61 -4.18 -13.14 7.94
CA LEU A 61 -2.74 -12.99 8.16
C LEU A 61 -2.45 -11.83 9.11
N LEU A 62 -3.10 -10.70 8.90
CA LEU A 62 -2.92 -9.51 9.72
C LEU A 62 -3.46 -9.74 11.14
N ARG A 63 -4.62 -10.39 11.29
CA ARG A 63 -5.14 -10.81 12.60
C ARG A 63 -4.19 -11.75 13.31
N ALA A 64 -3.63 -12.74 12.61
CA ALA A 64 -2.65 -13.66 13.19
C ALA A 64 -1.39 -12.93 13.67
N ALA A 65 -0.95 -11.89 12.96
CA ALA A 65 0.16 -11.03 13.39
C ALA A 65 -0.19 -10.22 14.64
N LEU A 66 -1.38 -9.62 14.68
CA LEU A 66 -1.86 -8.86 15.84
C LEU A 66 -1.98 -9.72 17.10
N LEU A 67 -2.41 -10.98 16.96
CA LEU A 67 -2.46 -11.92 18.09
C LEU A 67 -1.07 -12.33 18.61
N ARG A 68 -0.02 -12.16 17.81
CA ARG A 68 1.38 -12.49 18.18
C ARG A 68 2.15 -11.31 18.72
N CYS A 69 1.79 -10.09 18.34
CA CYS A 69 2.52 -8.90 18.77
C CYS A 69 2.18 -8.53 20.22
N ARG A 70 3.13 -7.86 20.89
CA ARG A 70 3.03 -7.53 22.32
C ARG A 70 2.00 -6.47 22.65
N ARG A 71 1.75 -5.56 21.72
CA ARG A 71 0.85 -4.40 21.90
C ARG A 71 -0.03 -4.18 20.66
N PRO A 72 -0.96 -5.12 20.40
CA PRO A 72 -1.83 -5.02 19.22
C PRO A 72 -2.69 -3.74 19.21
N GLU A 73 -3.04 -3.21 20.38
CA GLU A 73 -3.84 -2.00 20.55
C GLU A 73 -3.15 -0.72 20.04
N ASP A 74 -1.82 -0.72 19.95
CA ASP A 74 -1.04 0.42 19.44
C ASP A 74 -0.95 0.43 17.90
N VAL A 75 -1.29 -0.69 17.25
CA VAL A 75 -1.21 -0.80 15.79
C VAL A 75 -2.37 -0.08 15.14
N ILE A 76 -2.06 0.93 14.34
CA ILE A 76 -3.00 1.73 13.54
C ILE A 76 -3.26 0.98 12.24
N LEU A 77 -4.53 0.63 12.01
CA LEU A 77 -4.98 -0.19 10.87
C LEU A 77 -5.60 0.68 9.78
N SER A 78 -5.03 0.64 8.58
CA SER A 78 -5.60 1.21 7.36
C SER A 78 -6.12 0.08 6.46
N THR A 79 -7.38 0.22 6.01
CA THR A 79 -7.96 -0.68 5.00
C THR A 79 -8.77 0.07 3.95
N LYS A 80 -9.15 -0.64 2.88
CA LYS A 80 -9.79 -0.06 1.69
C LYS A 80 -10.83 -1.02 1.11
N THR A 81 -11.85 -0.45 0.45
CA THR A 81 -12.88 -1.22 -0.27
C THR A 81 -13.20 -0.58 -1.62
N TYR A 82 -13.64 -1.39 -2.58
CA TYR A 82 -14.23 -0.95 -3.85
C TYR A 82 -15.76 -0.77 -3.76
N ALA A 83 -16.33 -0.79 -2.56
CA ALA A 83 -17.76 -0.56 -2.37
C ALA A 83 -18.19 0.77 -2.97
N TYR A 84 -19.26 0.75 -3.75
CA TYR A 84 -19.85 1.92 -4.42
C TYR A 84 -21.25 2.26 -3.89
N SER A 85 -21.91 1.33 -3.20
CA SER A 85 -23.19 1.56 -2.52
C SER A 85 -23.02 1.56 -1.02
N ARG A 86 -24.05 2.07 -0.34
CA ARG A 86 -24.14 2.09 1.13
C ARG A 86 -24.10 0.69 1.72
N GLU A 87 -24.83 -0.25 1.11
CA GLU A 87 -24.94 -1.64 1.58
C GLU A 87 -23.59 -2.35 1.50
N LEU A 88 -22.91 -2.23 0.35
CA LEU A 88 -21.59 -2.83 0.15
C LEU A 88 -20.54 -2.22 1.10
N ALA A 89 -20.62 -0.92 1.38
CA ALA A 89 -19.73 -0.28 2.34
C ALA A 89 -19.99 -0.78 3.76
N ALA A 90 -21.25 -1.00 4.12
CA ALA A 90 -21.63 -1.55 5.42
C ALA A 90 -21.11 -2.99 5.60
N GLU A 91 -21.25 -3.82 4.57
CA GLU A 91 -20.71 -5.18 4.56
C GLU A 91 -19.17 -5.15 4.70
N ALA A 92 -18.47 -4.31 3.93
CA ALA A 92 -17.01 -4.20 3.97
C ALA A 92 -16.48 -3.73 5.34
N VAL A 93 -17.15 -2.76 5.98
CA VAL A 93 -16.77 -2.28 7.32
C VAL A 93 -16.96 -3.40 8.35
N GLU A 94 -18.07 -4.10 8.34
CA GLU A 94 -18.34 -5.19 9.29
C GLU A 94 -17.47 -6.43 9.01
N GLU A 95 -17.12 -6.70 7.75
CA GLU A 95 -16.16 -7.73 7.39
C GLU A 95 -14.79 -7.41 7.99
N ALA A 96 -14.26 -6.21 7.75
CA ALA A 96 -12.96 -5.78 8.27
C ALA A 96 -12.93 -5.86 9.81
N ARG A 97 -13.96 -5.35 10.49
CA ARG A 97 -14.04 -5.39 11.96
C ARG A 97 -14.02 -6.81 12.51
N ARG A 98 -14.82 -7.71 11.93
CA ARG A 98 -14.90 -9.11 12.36
C ARG A 98 -13.62 -9.89 12.03
N ALA A 99 -13.11 -9.73 10.81
CA ALA A 99 -11.94 -10.48 10.36
C ALA A 99 -10.66 -10.05 11.09
N LEU A 100 -10.50 -8.75 11.39
CA LEU A 100 -9.37 -8.20 12.13
C LEU A 100 -9.53 -8.26 13.65
N ASP A 101 -10.72 -8.64 14.15
CA ASP A 101 -11.07 -8.64 15.58
C ASP A 101 -10.88 -7.25 16.21
N ARG A 102 -11.45 -6.23 15.56
CA ARG A 102 -11.35 -4.81 15.97
C ARG A 102 -12.71 -4.15 16.02
N ASP A 103 -13.04 -3.51 17.14
CA ASP A 103 -14.26 -2.71 17.26
C ASP A 103 -14.19 -1.42 16.45
N VAL A 104 -12.99 -0.86 16.32
CA VAL A 104 -12.70 0.38 15.59
C VAL A 104 -11.62 0.14 14.57
N ILE A 105 -11.85 0.58 13.33
CA ILE A 105 -10.83 0.64 12.27
C ILE A 105 -10.28 2.07 12.21
N ASP A 106 -8.97 2.22 12.24
CA ASP A 106 -8.37 3.55 12.33
C ASP A 106 -8.52 4.35 11.02
N ILE A 107 -8.25 3.73 9.86
CA ILE A 107 -8.40 4.36 8.56
C ILE A 107 -9.19 3.44 7.64
N PHE A 108 -10.29 3.94 7.07
CA PHE A 108 -11.05 3.22 6.05
C PHE A 108 -11.20 4.07 4.80
N MET A 109 -10.83 3.53 3.64
CA MET A 109 -10.73 4.30 2.40
C MET A 109 -11.52 3.66 1.26
N LEU A 110 -11.92 4.49 0.28
CA LEU A 110 -12.25 4.01 -1.05
C LEU A 110 -10.95 3.58 -1.76
N HIS A 111 -10.99 2.43 -2.45
CA HIS A 111 -9.84 1.86 -3.13
C HIS A 111 -9.71 2.40 -4.55
N GLU A 112 -8.50 2.79 -4.97
CA GLU A 112 -8.09 3.14 -6.35
C GLU A 112 -9.04 4.09 -7.09
N GLN A 113 -9.33 5.24 -6.50
CA GLN A 113 -10.12 6.25 -7.18
C GLN A 113 -9.31 6.96 -8.27
N GLU A 114 -9.96 7.30 -9.39
CA GLU A 114 -9.29 7.85 -10.57
C GLU A 114 -9.56 9.36 -10.78
N SER A 115 -10.73 9.83 -10.35
CA SER A 115 -11.18 11.20 -10.59
C SER A 115 -12.28 11.62 -9.62
N ILE A 116 -12.74 12.87 -9.73
CA ILE A 116 -13.95 13.33 -9.04
C ILE A 116 -15.20 12.54 -9.47
N ASP A 117 -15.23 12.01 -10.68
CA ASP A 117 -16.41 11.30 -11.17
C ASP A 117 -16.46 9.87 -10.61
N THR A 118 -15.31 9.20 -10.45
CA THR A 118 -15.27 7.92 -9.72
C THR A 118 -15.64 8.12 -8.24
N LEU A 119 -15.13 9.18 -7.58
CA LEU A 119 -15.54 9.53 -6.22
C LEU A 119 -17.04 9.78 -6.09
N ARG A 120 -17.66 10.45 -7.09
CA ARG A 120 -19.11 10.65 -7.13
C ARG A 120 -19.88 9.35 -7.35
N GLY A 121 -19.35 8.46 -8.19
CA GLY A 121 -19.91 7.12 -8.39
C GLY A 121 -19.89 6.25 -7.13
N HIS A 122 -19.00 6.55 -6.16
CA HIS A 122 -18.87 5.89 -4.87
C HIS A 122 -19.42 6.72 -3.70
N MET A 123 -20.23 7.75 -3.99
CA MET A 123 -20.64 8.72 -2.97
C MET A 123 -21.43 8.08 -1.83
N GLU A 124 -22.35 7.17 -2.13
CA GLU A 124 -23.14 6.48 -1.10
C GLU A 124 -22.27 5.69 -0.12
N ALA A 125 -21.23 5.03 -0.65
CA ALA A 125 -20.26 4.33 0.18
C ALA A 125 -19.44 5.32 1.03
N LEU A 126 -18.97 6.43 0.43
CA LEU A 126 -18.17 7.44 1.10
C LEU A 126 -18.97 8.12 2.23
N GLU A 127 -20.23 8.47 2.00
CA GLU A 127 -21.13 9.04 3.01
C GLU A 127 -21.33 8.06 4.17
N TYR A 128 -21.51 6.77 3.89
CA TYR A 128 -21.61 5.75 4.92
C TYR A 128 -20.32 5.64 5.76
N LEU A 129 -19.15 5.72 5.13
CA LEU A 129 -17.88 5.73 5.87
C LEU A 129 -17.78 6.96 6.80
N PHE A 130 -18.23 8.14 6.35
CA PHE A 130 -18.28 9.33 7.21
C PHE A 130 -19.26 9.16 8.37
N GLU A 131 -20.42 8.54 8.16
CA GLU A 131 -21.36 8.22 9.26
C GLU A 131 -20.72 7.23 10.26
N CYS A 132 -20.00 6.21 9.78
CA CYS A 132 -19.26 5.29 10.64
C CYS A 132 -18.20 6.02 11.46
N ARG A 133 -17.55 7.04 10.89
CA ARG A 133 -16.61 7.89 11.60
C ARG A 133 -17.28 8.71 12.70
N GLU A 134 -18.42 9.33 12.43
CA GLU A 134 -19.18 10.09 13.45
C GLU A 134 -19.70 9.17 14.59
N ARG A 135 -19.95 7.90 14.29
CA ARG A 135 -20.31 6.87 15.27
C ARG A 135 -19.10 6.28 16.01
N GLY A 136 -17.88 6.66 15.67
CA GLY A 136 -16.66 6.15 16.28
C GLY A 136 -16.27 4.71 15.86
N ILE A 137 -16.85 4.19 14.78
CA ILE A 137 -16.53 2.88 14.20
C ILE A 137 -15.27 2.96 13.33
N ILE A 138 -15.07 4.11 12.69
CA ILE A 138 -13.89 4.49 11.92
C ILE A 138 -13.33 5.77 12.51
N ARG A 139 -12.00 5.96 12.52
CA ARG A 139 -11.39 7.21 13.00
C ARG A 139 -11.17 8.21 11.87
N ALA A 140 -10.63 7.76 10.72
CA ALA A 140 -10.32 8.60 9.58
C ALA A 140 -10.79 7.97 8.27
N VAL A 141 -11.25 8.80 7.34
CA VAL A 141 -11.81 8.40 6.05
C VAL A 141 -11.07 9.09 4.91
N GLY A 142 -10.85 8.37 3.80
CA GLY A 142 -10.20 8.91 2.61
C GLY A 142 -10.31 8.04 1.39
N ALA A 143 -9.33 8.13 0.50
CA ALA A 143 -9.22 7.27 -0.67
C ALA A 143 -7.77 7.00 -1.07
N SER A 144 -7.53 5.87 -1.75
CA SER A 144 -6.28 5.58 -2.43
C SER A 144 -6.38 5.88 -3.92
N MET A 145 -5.27 6.22 -4.57
CA MET A 145 -5.25 6.62 -5.98
C MET A 145 -3.89 6.50 -6.64
N HIS A 146 -3.95 6.33 -7.98
CA HIS A 146 -2.79 6.40 -8.87
C HIS A 146 -2.85 7.65 -9.79
N HIS A 147 -3.91 8.46 -9.69
CA HIS A 147 -4.22 9.59 -10.55
C HIS A 147 -4.13 10.92 -9.79
N THR A 148 -3.51 11.92 -10.40
CA THR A 148 -3.52 13.30 -9.88
C THR A 148 -4.94 13.87 -9.86
N ALA A 149 -5.77 13.50 -10.84
CA ALA A 149 -7.18 13.91 -10.91
C ALA A 149 -8.02 13.43 -9.72
N ALA A 150 -7.69 12.26 -9.13
CA ALA A 150 -8.35 11.78 -7.92
C ALA A 150 -7.98 12.59 -6.69
N VAL A 151 -6.71 13.02 -6.56
CA VAL A 151 -6.29 13.94 -5.48
C VAL A 151 -7.05 15.25 -5.58
N ARG A 152 -7.12 15.84 -6.80
CA ARG A 152 -7.95 17.05 -7.05
C ARG A 152 -9.42 16.82 -6.70
N GLY A 153 -9.93 15.61 -6.98
CA GLY A 153 -11.28 15.19 -6.61
C GLY A 153 -11.52 15.22 -5.10
N LEU A 154 -10.61 14.66 -4.29
CA LEU A 154 -10.69 14.70 -2.83
C LEU A 154 -10.64 16.14 -2.29
N MET A 155 -9.74 16.98 -2.83
CA MET A 155 -9.66 18.39 -2.46
C MET A 155 -10.98 19.09 -2.71
N LYS A 156 -11.61 18.85 -3.89
CA LYS A 156 -12.92 19.43 -4.24
C LYS A 156 -14.03 18.97 -3.30
N LEU A 157 -14.05 17.70 -2.90
CA LEU A 157 -15.00 17.20 -1.90
C LEU A 157 -14.79 17.91 -0.56
N LYS A 158 -13.54 18.10 -0.13
CA LYS A 158 -13.22 18.83 1.11
C LYS A 158 -13.63 20.30 1.05
N GLU A 159 -13.44 20.98 -0.08
CA GLU A 159 -13.94 22.36 -0.32
C GLU A 159 -15.47 22.44 -0.23
N GLN A 160 -16.17 21.38 -0.61
CA GLN A 160 -17.63 21.26 -0.49
C GLN A 160 -18.09 20.89 0.93
N GLY A 161 -17.18 20.84 1.89
CA GLY A 161 -17.46 20.56 3.31
C GLY A 161 -17.46 19.09 3.68
N MET A 162 -17.10 18.18 2.75
CA MET A 162 -16.97 16.76 3.10
C MET A 162 -15.71 16.53 3.95
N PRO A 163 -15.83 15.77 5.02
CA PRO A 163 -14.77 15.68 6.02
C PRO A 163 -13.69 14.64 5.66
N VAL A 164 -13.04 14.80 4.52
CA VAL A 164 -11.92 13.96 4.07
C VAL A 164 -10.72 14.16 5.01
N ASP A 165 -10.18 13.07 5.54
CA ASP A 165 -9.09 13.09 6.52
C ASP A 165 -7.75 12.75 5.88
N VAL A 166 -7.69 11.74 4.99
CA VAL A 166 -6.43 11.20 4.45
C VAL A 166 -6.52 10.90 2.96
N CYS A 167 -5.37 10.87 2.28
CA CYS A 167 -5.21 10.28 0.96
C CYS A 167 -4.01 9.34 0.91
N HIS A 168 -4.13 8.29 0.10
CA HIS A 168 -3.10 7.27 -0.09
C HIS A 168 -2.68 7.19 -1.56
N PRO A 169 -1.84 8.14 -2.01
CA PRO A 169 -1.44 8.26 -3.41
C PRO A 169 -0.28 7.33 -3.75
N LEU A 170 -0.19 6.93 -5.02
CA LEU A 170 1.04 6.43 -5.60
C LEU A 170 2.03 7.59 -5.74
N TYR A 171 3.23 7.46 -5.13
CA TYR A 171 4.27 8.46 -5.25
C TYR A 171 5.67 7.86 -5.14
N ASN A 172 6.52 8.09 -6.14
CA ASN A 172 7.92 7.67 -6.16
C ASN A 172 8.77 8.58 -7.04
N MET A 173 10.08 8.52 -6.89
CA MET A 173 11.04 9.43 -7.54
C MET A 173 11.06 9.38 -9.07
N ALA A 174 10.54 8.33 -9.67
CA ALA A 174 10.52 8.12 -11.12
C ALA A 174 9.12 8.29 -11.74
N GLY A 175 8.09 8.59 -10.92
CA GLY A 175 6.70 8.70 -11.40
C GLY A 175 6.10 7.39 -11.92
N ILE A 176 6.74 6.24 -11.64
CA ILE A 176 6.32 4.94 -12.15
C ILE A 176 4.93 4.61 -11.59
N GLY A 177 3.96 4.39 -12.49
CA GLY A 177 2.59 4.02 -12.15
C GLY A 177 1.64 5.21 -11.90
N ILE A 178 2.09 6.46 -12.00
CA ILE A 178 1.21 7.63 -12.06
C ILE A 178 0.49 7.59 -13.41
N ALA A 179 -0.85 7.55 -13.38
CA ALA A 179 -1.63 7.25 -14.57
C ALA A 179 -1.96 8.47 -15.45
N ASP A 180 -1.95 9.69 -14.90
CA ASP A 180 -2.44 10.90 -15.55
C ASP A 180 -1.54 12.13 -15.34
N GLY A 181 -0.24 11.92 -15.22
CA GLY A 181 0.71 13.01 -15.01
C GLY A 181 2.12 12.51 -14.70
N SER A 182 2.99 13.44 -14.39
CA SER A 182 4.37 13.21 -13.96
C SER A 182 4.49 13.14 -12.44
N GLU A 183 5.70 12.80 -11.96
CA GLU A 183 6.04 12.93 -10.53
C GLU A 183 5.82 14.37 -10.03
N ALA A 184 6.22 15.37 -10.82
CA ALA A 184 6.07 16.77 -10.44
C ALA A 184 4.59 17.20 -10.37
N ASP A 185 3.73 16.72 -11.27
CA ASP A 185 2.29 16.98 -11.21
C ASP A 185 1.66 16.37 -9.95
N MET A 186 2.06 15.15 -9.58
CA MET A 186 1.61 14.52 -8.35
C MET A 186 2.11 15.27 -7.12
N ALA A 187 3.37 15.69 -7.08
CA ALA A 187 3.94 16.47 -5.99
C ALA A 187 3.19 17.80 -5.77
N ASP A 188 2.81 18.48 -6.86
CA ASP A 188 2.06 19.73 -6.79
C ASP A 188 0.68 19.53 -6.15
N VAL A 189 -0.09 18.56 -6.63
CA VAL A 189 -1.44 18.32 -6.08
C VAL A 189 -1.39 17.79 -4.64
N LEU A 190 -0.39 16.98 -4.28
CA LEU A 190 -0.21 16.51 -2.90
C LEU A 190 0.17 17.63 -1.95
N THR A 191 1.01 18.58 -2.40
CA THR A 191 1.34 19.79 -1.63
C THR A 191 0.08 20.59 -1.30
N GLN A 192 -0.80 20.76 -2.28
CA GLN A 192 -2.06 21.48 -2.09
C GLN A 192 -3.01 20.72 -1.16
N ALA A 193 -3.17 19.40 -1.34
CA ALA A 193 -4.01 18.56 -0.50
C ALA A 193 -3.54 18.57 0.97
N HIS A 194 -2.23 18.46 1.19
CA HIS A 194 -1.63 18.51 2.53
C HIS A 194 -1.84 19.87 3.19
N ALA A 195 -1.69 20.97 2.43
CA ALA A 195 -1.99 22.33 2.93
C ALA A 195 -3.46 22.54 3.32
N MET A 196 -4.38 21.75 2.75
CA MET A 196 -5.79 21.72 3.15
C MET A 196 -6.06 20.83 4.38
N GLY A 197 -5.03 20.24 4.97
CA GLY A 197 -5.16 19.34 6.13
C GLY A 197 -5.68 17.95 5.74
N ILE A 198 -5.37 17.46 4.55
CA ILE A 198 -5.54 16.05 4.16
C ILE A 198 -4.20 15.36 4.42
N GLY A 199 -4.16 14.39 5.34
CA GLY A 199 -2.96 13.62 5.63
C GLY A 199 -2.55 12.77 4.43
N VAL A 200 -1.26 12.64 4.17
CA VAL A 200 -0.73 11.94 3.00
C VAL A 200 0.19 10.81 3.40
N PHE A 201 -0.19 9.58 3.12
CA PHE A 201 0.73 8.45 3.23
C PHE A 201 0.87 7.76 1.87
N ALA A 202 2.09 7.81 1.32
CA ALA A 202 2.36 7.37 -0.04
C ALA A 202 2.42 5.83 -0.15
N MET A 203 2.01 5.29 -1.31
CA MET A 203 2.30 3.90 -1.69
C MET A 203 3.33 3.83 -2.81
N LYS A 204 3.91 2.64 -2.99
CA LYS A 204 4.82 2.31 -4.10
C LYS A 204 6.05 3.24 -4.16
N ALA A 205 6.62 3.63 -3.00
CA ALA A 205 7.84 4.43 -2.92
C ALA A 205 9.01 3.81 -3.71
N LEU A 206 9.06 2.48 -3.81
CA LEU A 206 10.03 1.73 -4.62
C LEU A 206 9.52 1.42 -6.04
N GLY A 207 8.51 2.14 -6.55
CA GLY A 207 7.99 1.98 -7.91
C GLY A 207 7.48 0.57 -8.21
N GLY A 208 6.83 -0.11 -7.24
CA GLY A 208 6.43 -1.52 -7.37
C GLY A 208 7.62 -2.47 -7.48
N GLY A 209 8.78 -2.09 -6.94
CA GLY A 209 10.04 -2.83 -6.95
C GLY A 209 11.01 -2.42 -8.07
N HIS A 210 10.61 -1.57 -9.04
CA HIS A 210 11.51 -1.08 -10.10
C HIS A 210 12.69 -0.26 -9.57
N LEU A 211 12.57 0.27 -8.36
CA LEU A 211 13.58 1.11 -7.72
C LEU A 211 14.34 0.38 -6.59
N CYS A 212 14.24 -0.96 -6.47
CA CYS A 212 14.93 -1.70 -5.42
C CYS A 212 16.45 -1.50 -5.47
N GLY A 213 17.06 -1.43 -6.68
CA GLY A 213 18.49 -1.12 -6.83
C GLY A 213 18.90 0.29 -6.39
N LYS A 214 17.91 1.19 -6.17
CA LYS A 214 18.08 2.57 -5.69
C LYS A 214 17.20 2.84 -4.47
N ALA A 215 16.92 1.80 -3.67
CA ALA A 215 15.93 1.86 -2.60
C ALA A 215 16.21 2.97 -1.58
N GLU A 216 17.47 3.22 -1.23
CA GLU A 216 17.85 4.29 -0.31
C GLU A 216 17.46 5.67 -0.85
N ASP A 217 17.82 5.96 -2.11
CA ASP A 217 17.48 7.23 -2.74
C ASP A 217 15.98 7.38 -2.96
N ALA A 218 15.29 6.29 -3.31
CA ALA A 218 13.85 6.29 -3.53
C ALA A 218 13.06 6.53 -2.23
N LEU A 219 13.43 5.89 -1.12
CA LEU A 219 12.79 6.12 0.19
C LEU A 219 13.12 7.52 0.72
N ARG A 220 14.38 7.96 0.60
CA ARG A 220 14.79 9.30 0.99
C ARG A 220 13.99 10.35 0.22
N PHE A 221 13.90 10.21 -1.10
CA PHE A 221 13.14 11.11 -1.96
C PHE A 221 11.69 11.27 -1.50
N VAL A 222 11.01 10.18 -1.17
CA VAL A 222 9.62 10.22 -0.72
C VAL A 222 9.50 10.80 0.68
N LEU A 223 10.30 10.31 1.64
CA LEU A 223 10.17 10.69 3.04
C LEU A 223 10.70 12.08 3.37
N GLU A 224 11.53 12.71 2.52
CA GLU A 224 11.96 14.10 2.68
C GLU A 224 10.97 15.13 2.16
N LYS A 225 9.92 14.68 1.43
CA LYS A 225 8.87 15.62 0.96
C LYS A 225 8.05 16.14 2.14
N PRO A 226 7.88 17.46 2.27
CA PRO A 226 7.16 18.05 3.41
C PRO A 226 5.67 17.74 3.42
N PHE A 227 5.12 17.30 2.30
CA PHE A 227 3.73 16.89 2.15
C PHE A 227 3.51 15.38 2.31
N ILE A 228 4.52 14.60 2.64
CA ILE A 228 4.41 13.15 2.91
C ILE A 228 4.56 12.92 4.41
N ASP A 229 3.49 12.47 5.05
CA ASP A 229 3.49 12.12 6.47
C ASP A 229 4.07 10.71 6.71
N ALA A 230 3.71 9.75 5.84
CA ALA A 230 4.23 8.39 5.91
C ALA A 230 4.30 7.74 4.51
N ALA A 231 4.99 6.59 4.42
CA ALA A 231 5.02 5.75 3.22
C ALA A 231 4.75 4.29 3.57
N ALA A 232 3.83 3.64 2.84
CA ALA A 232 3.61 2.21 2.96
C ALA A 232 4.66 1.45 2.15
N GLY A 233 5.42 0.59 2.83
CA GLY A 233 6.46 -0.26 2.27
C GLY A 233 6.14 -1.74 2.47
N GLY A 234 6.45 -2.57 1.47
CA GLY A 234 6.38 -4.02 1.61
C GLY A 234 7.60 -4.54 2.36
N MET A 235 7.38 -5.49 3.26
CA MET A 235 8.43 -6.18 4.02
C MET A 235 8.10 -7.66 4.06
N GLN A 236 9.00 -8.49 3.54
CA GLN A 236 8.80 -9.94 3.37
C GLN A 236 9.71 -10.77 4.29
N SER A 237 10.59 -10.12 5.06
CA SER A 237 11.48 -10.79 6.00
C SER A 237 11.82 -9.89 7.18
N PHE A 238 12.34 -10.49 8.26
CA PHE A 238 12.82 -9.75 9.45
C PHE A 238 13.92 -8.76 9.09
N GLU A 239 14.81 -9.15 8.20
CA GLU A 239 15.93 -8.31 7.78
C GLU A 239 15.45 -7.07 6.99
N GLU A 240 14.35 -7.19 6.24
CA GLU A 240 13.75 -6.03 5.56
C GLU A 240 13.10 -5.08 6.55
N VAL A 241 12.49 -5.61 7.61
CA VAL A 241 12.01 -4.79 8.73
C VAL A 241 13.18 -4.04 9.35
N ASP A 242 14.26 -4.73 9.70
CA ASP A 242 15.46 -4.13 10.31
C ASP A 242 16.11 -3.08 9.39
N ALA A 243 16.16 -3.35 8.09
CA ALA A 243 16.71 -2.41 7.11
C ALA A 243 15.88 -1.11 7.05
N ASN A 244 14.55 -1.22 7.02
CA ASN A 244 13.65 -0.05 7.01
C ASN A 244 13.73 0.74 8.33
N LEU A 245 13.83 0.07 9.47
CA LEU A 245 14.02 0.70 10.78
C LEU A 245 15.36 1.44 10.84
N ARG A 246 16.44 0.81 10.39
CA ARG A 246 17.77 1.44 10.30
C ARG A 246 17.73 2.66 9.40
N PHE A 247 17.08 2.55 8.24
CA PHE A 247 16.91 3.69 7.34
C PHE A 247 16.17 4.84 8.02
N LEU A 248 15.10 4.58 8.76
CA LEU A 248 14.41 5.63 9.51
C LEU A 248 15.30 6.31 10.55
N GLU A 249 16.21 5.57 11.19
CA GLU A 249 17.08 6.12 12.24
C GLU A 249 18.30 6.86 11.68
N THR A 250 18.90 6.34 10.62
CA THR A 250 20.20 6.81 10.12
C THR A 250 20.13 7.52 8.77
N GLY A 251 19.00 7.39 8.05
CA GLY A 251 18.84 7.85 6.66
C GLY A 251 19.58 6.99 5.63
N THR A 252 20.16 5.84 6.03
CA THR A 252 20.95 4.98 5.15
C THR A 252 20.70 3.50 5.39
N PHE A 253 20.89 2.69 4.33
CA PHE A 253 21.00 1.22 4.45
C PHE A 253 22.45 0.81 4.74
N SER A 254 22.62 -0.33 5.41
CA SER A 254 23.96 -0.96 5.49
C SER A 254 24.35 -1.53 4.13
N GLU A 255 25.64 -1.83 3.97
CA GLU A 255 26.13 -2.47 2.73
C GLU A 255 25.45 -3.83 2.49
N THR A 256 25.22 -4.59 3.57
CA THR A 256 24.51 -5.88 3.51
C THR A 256 23.07 -5.69 3.03
N ASP A 257 22.38 -4.64 3.50
CA ASP A 257 21.00 -4.34 3.06
C ASP A 257 20.96 -3.99 1.58
N ARG A 258 21.91 -3.17 1.11
CA ARG A 258 22.02 -2.79 -0.32
C ARG A 258 22.26 -4.00 -1.22
N ILE A 259 23.19 -4.90 -0.84
CA ILE A 259 23.45 -6.14 -1.58
C ILE A 259 22.18 -7.00 -1.64
N ARG A 260 21.49 -7.17 -0.52
CA ARG A 260 20.24 -7.97 -0.45
C ARG A 260 19.12 -7.38 -1.31
N LEU A 261 18.92 -6.07 -1.25
CA LEU A 261 17.92 -5.38 -2.08
C LEU A 261 18.24 -5.47 -3.56
N ALA A 262 19.50 -5.36 -3.95
CA ALA A 262 19.96 -5.47 -5.33
C ALA A 262 19.86 -6.90 -5.88
N SER A 263 19.93 -7.92 -5.01
CA SER A 263 19.82 -9.33 -5.40
C SER A 263 18.38 -9.87 -5.41
N LYS A 264 17.38 -9.04 -5.12
CA LYS A 264 15.98 -9.49 -5.15
C LYS A 264 15.54 -9.82 -6.59
N HIS A 265 15.20 -11.07 -6.80
CA HIS A 265 14.58 -11.52 -8.04
C HIS A 265 13.09 -11.17 -8.04
N ARG A 266 12.59 -10.81 -9.21
CA ARG A 266 11.17 -10.63 -9.44
C ARG A 266 10.62 -11.89 -10.06
N THR A 267 9.46 -12.32 -9.60
CA THR A 267 8.71 -13.40 -10.26
C THR A 267 7.55 -12.79 -11.03
N LEU A 268 7.31 -13.29 -12.24
CA LEU A 268 6.10 -12.98 -12.98
C LEU A 268 4.94 -13.71 -12.33
N HIS A 269 3.92 -12.99 -11.89
CA HIS A 269 2.67 -13.62 -11.49
C HIS A 269 1.82 -13.85 -12.76
N VAL A 270 1.45 -15.10 -12.98
CA VAL A 270 0.54 -15.49 -14.06
C VAL A 270 -0.73 -16.03 -13.41
N GLU A 271 -1.85 -15.39 -13.69
CA GLU A 271 -3.15 -15.76 -13.14
C GLU A 271 -3.65 -17.09 -13.71
N GLU A 272 -4.44 -17.84 -12.93
CA GLU A 272 -5.01 -19.13 -13.32
C GLU A 272 -5.88 -19.06 -14.60
N TYR A 273 -6.44 -17.88 -14.91
CA TYR A 273 -7.23 -17.65 -16.12
C TYR A 273 -6.38 -17.29 -17.35
N CYS A 274 -5.07 -17.36 -17.26
CA CYS A 274 -4.19 -17.07 -18.40
C CYS A 274 -4.32 -18.17 -19.46
N GLU A 275 -4.78 -17.80 -20.66
CA GLU A 275 -4.96 -18.72 -21.79
C GLU A 275 -3.71 -18.83 -22.69
N GLY A 276 -2.60 -18.20 -22.32
CA GLY A 276 -1.39 -18.20 -23.14
C GLY A 276 -1.54 -17.50 -24.49
N CYS A 277 -2.43 -16.53 -24.64
CA CYS A 277 -2.77 -15.88 -25.90
C CYS A 277 -1.63 -15.02 -26.51
N GLY A 278 -0.54 -14.77 -25.78
CA GLY A 278 0.63 -14.04 -26.28
C GLY A 278 0.50 -12.52 -26.30
N ALA A 279 -0.65 -11.94 -25.95
CA ALA A 279 -0.85 -10.48 -25.98
C ALA A 279 0.12 -9.70 -25.10
N CYS A 280 0.53 -10.25 -23.96
CA CYS A 280 1.54 -9.67 -23.08
C CYS A 280 2.95 -9.70 -23.73
N VAL A 281 3.27 -10.76 -24.47
CA VAL A 281 4.53 -10.91 -25.20
C VAL A 281 4.62 -9.86 -26.30
N GLU A 282 3.57 -9.72 -27.12
CA GLU A 282 3.51 -8.72 -28.21
C GLU A 282 3.62 -7.28 -27.72
N ARG A 283 3.10 -7.00 -26.51
CA ARG A 283 3.12 -5.65 -25.90
C ARG A 283 4.33 -5.37 -25.04
N CYS A 284 5.18 -6.35 -24.78
CA CYS A 284 6.37 -6.17 -23.97
C CYS A 284 7.40 -5.31 -24.71
N ALA A 285 7.49 -4.04 -24.38
CA ALA A 285 8.39 -3.10 -25.05
C ALA A 285 9.87 -3.47 -24.90
N SER A 286 10.24 -4.23 -23.87
CA SER A 286 11.60 -4.71 -23.62
C SER A 286 11.88 -6.07 -24.26
N GLY A 287 10.86 -6.78 -24.81
CA GLY A 287 11.00 -8.14 -25.32
C GLY A 287 11.35 -9.19 -24.25
N ALA A 288 11.04 -8.91 -22.98
CA ALA A 288 11.41 -9.77 -21.86
C ALA A 288 10.47 -10.95 -21.64
N LEU A 289 9.34 -11.01 -22.35
CA LEU A 289 8.35 -12.07 -22.21
C LEU A 289 8.37 -12.96 -23.45
N HIS A 290 8.30 -14.26 -23.25
CA HIS A 290 8.09 -15.25 -24.31
C HIS A 290 7.14 -16.33 -23.81
N LEU A 291 6.49 -17.03 -24.75
CA LEU A 291 5.67 -18.19 -24.45
C LEU A 291 6.52 -19.44 -24.74
N GLU A 292 6.45 -20.42 -23.84
CA GLU A 292 7.01 -21.73 -24.03
C GLU A 292 5.89 -22.77 -23.98
N GLU A 293 5.97 -23.78 -24.83
CA GLU A 293 5.09 -24.98 -24.72
C GLU A 293 5.63 -25.83 -23.57
N VAL A 294 4.80 -26.02 -22.55
CA VAL A 294 5.12 -26.87 -21.40
C VAL A 294 4.51 -28.23 -21.66
N THR A 295 5.32 -29.29 -21.61
CA THR A 295 4.84 -30.68 -21.71
C THR A 295 4.44 -31.18 -20.33
N ASP A 296 3.58 -32.23 -20.26
CA ASP A 296 3.10 -32.79 -18.97
C ASP A 296 4.22 -33.29 -18.03
N GLU A 297 5.45 -33.43 -18.53
CA GLU A 297 6.63 -33.79 -17.75
C GLU A 297 7.28 -32.60 -17.06
N ASP A 298 6.94 -31.35 -17.45
CA ASP A 298 7.53 -30.11 -16.95
C ASP A 298 6.68 -29.45 -15.84
N THR A 299 5.65 -30.11 -15.30
CA THR A 299 4.68 -29.57 -14.34
C THR A 299 5.18 -29.38 -12.89
N GLU A 300 6.47 -29.56 -12.62
CA GLU A 300 7.08 -28.97 -11.42
C GLU A 300 7.31 -27.48 -11.68
N THR A 301 6.35 -26.67 -11.28
CA THR A 301 6.25 -25.20 -11.25
C THR A 301 7.45 -24.49 -11.89
N PRO A 302 7.35 -23.94 -13.09
CA PRO A 302 8.43 -23.12 -13.63
C PRO A 302 8.56 -21.84 -12.80
N ALA A 303 9.56 -21.77 -11.95
CA ALA A 303 10.03 -20.51 -11.42
C ALA A 303 10.64 -19.72 -12.57
N TYR A 304 9.90 -18.78 -13.16
CA TYR A 304 10.46 -17.86 -14.14
C TYR A 304 11.44 -16.93 -13.41
N ASP A 305 12.73 -17.21 -13.60
CA ASP A 305 13.81 -16.39 -13.06
C ASP A 305 14.08 -15.23 -14.03
N PHE A 306 13.66 -14.03 -13.63
CA PHE A 306 14.01 -12.81 -14.35
C PHE A 306 15.35 -12.30 -13.84
N THR A 307 16.43 -12.69 -14.51
CA THR A 307 17.70 -12.02 -14.35
C THR A 307 17.55 -10.57 -14.84
N SER A 308 17.78 -9.63 -13.94
CA SER A 308 17.59 -8.21 -14.15
C SER A 308 18.70 -7.62 -15.01
N ASP A 309 18.51 -7.56 -16.32
CA ASP A 309 19.24 -6.64 -17.20
C ASP A 309 18.33 -5.48 -17.64
N PHE A 310 17.63 -4.85 -16.68
CA PHE A 310 16.89 -3.62 -16.93
C PHE A 310 17.51 -2.46 -16.15
N VAL A 311 18.30 -1.69 -16.89
CA VAL A 311 18.75 -0.34 -16.52
C VAL A 311 17.57 0.64 -16.60
#